data_04e79d7b9dbd21a43311c3af14200b48
#
_entry.id   04e79d7b9dbd21a43311c3af14200b48
#
_cell.length_a   1.000
_cell.length_b   1.000
_cell.length_c   1.000
_cell.angle_alpha   90.00
_cell.angle_beta   90.00
_cell.angle_gamma   90.00
#
_symmetry.space_group_name_H-M   'P 1'
#
loop_
_entity.id
_entity.type
_entity.pdbx_description
1 polymer ?
#
loop_
_entity_poly.entity_id
_entity_poly.type
_entity_poly.pdbx_seq_one_letter_code
_entity_poly.pdbx_strand_id
1 'polypeptide(L)'
;MPPQRVAVIGHTGRGNYGHGLDIVWRSIDQVQVVAVADADDKGRAAAQQRLKVKNAYADYRQMLKKERPNIVSVATRFLDEHRDMVVACAEAGASIFLEKPMCRTLAEADAMIAACEKHHVKLAIAFQTRLSPRLERVRALIAEGRIGEILEMRGRGKEDSRVGGQDLMVLGTHIMDLMRYVAGEPRWCFARVAQSGKQGVRPITKADVREGGEGMGPVAGDHITAMYGFDRGIVGTFSSQRSERRQGEDDRFGLQILGSRGVIQLTTGSLPPVFFLADPGWFPARSKAAWQEITSAGLGKPEPLKDGGLGQGNIWIVRDLLDAIAKDRQPRSSMYDGRASLEMIMAVYESQRVGRAVELPLKNRQHPLTML
;
A
#
# COMPACT_ATOMS: atom_id res chain seq x y z
N MET A 1 -24.50 -19.62 -9.57
CA MET A 1 -23.92 -18.76 -10.62
C MET A 1 -22.65 -19.43 -11.13
N PRO A 2 -22.30 -19.32 -12.41
CA PRO A 2 -21.03 -19.84 -12.89
C PRO A 2 -19.88 -19.15 -12.17
N PRO A 3 -18.72 -19.84 -12.00
CA PRO A 3 -17.56 -19.24 -11.32
C PRO A 3 -17.05 -18.03 -12.10
N GLN A 4 -16.59 -17.02 -11.37
CA GLN A 4 -15.97 -15.84 -11.96
C GLN A 4 -14.67 -16.24 -12.68
N ARG A 5 -14.50 -15.80 -13.92
CA ARG A 5 -13.31 -16.07 -14.74
C ARG A 5 -12.20 -15.07 -14.38
N VAL A 6 -11.07 -15.60 -13.91
CA VAL A 6 -9.91 -14.79 -13.51
C VAL A 6 -8.77 -15.00 -14.48
N ALA A 7 -8.11 -13.91 -14.90
CA ALA A 7 -6.84 -13.98 -15.62
C ALA A 7 -5.74 -13.30 -14.78
N VAL A 8 -4.49 -13.68 -15.04
CA VAL A 8 -3.33 -13.14 -14.32
C VAL A 8 -2.35 -12.49 -15.30
N ILE A 9 -1.89 -11.30 -14.98
CA ILE A 9 -0.80 -10.63 -15.68
C ILE A 9 0.41 -10.59 -14.75
N GLY A 10 1.51 -11.23 -15.17
CA GLY A 10 2.80 -11.14 -14.54
C GLY A 10 3.85 -10.63 -15.54
N HIS A 11 5.06 -10.38 -15.06
CA HIS A 11 6.19 -10.01 -15.92
C HIS A 11 7.49 -10.54 -15.29
N THR A 12 7.90 -11.71 -15.73
CA THR A 12 9.15 -12.35 -15.28
C THR A 12 10.35 -11.47 -15.62
N GLY A 13 11.23 -11.24 -14.65
CA GLY A 13 12.35 -10.29 -14.76
C GLY A 13 11.97 -8.84 -14.44
N ARG A 14 10.68 -8.50 -14.38
CA ARG A 14 10.18 -7.17 -13.99
C ARG A 14 9.15 -7.26 -12.86
N GLY A 15 9.62 -7.71 -11.69
CA GLY A 15 8.77 -7.86 -10.52
C GLY A 15 7.97 -9.17 -10.46
N ASN A 16 8.07 -10.00 -11.46
CA ASN A 16 7.47 -11.33 -11.55
C ASN A 16 5.95 -11.30 -11.33
N TYR A 17 5.49 -11.97 -10.26
CA TYR A 17 4.07 -12.10 -9.89
C TYR A 17 3.79 -11.49 -8.51
N GLY A 18 4.58 -10.48 -8.13
CA GLY A 18 4.44 -9.75 -6.88
C GLY A 18 4.52 -10.63 -5.64
N HIS A 19 3.62 -10.38 -4.70
CA HIS A 19 3.54 -11.06 -3.41
C HIS A 19 2.48 -12.16 -3.41
N GLY A 20 2.43 -12.98 -4.47
CA GLY A 20 1.47 -14.08 -4.58
C GLY A 20 0.08 -13.67 -5.06
N LEU A 21 -0.01 -12.55 -5.81
CA LEU A 21 -1.26 -12.09 -6.39
C LEU A 21 -1.78 -13.05 -7.48
N ASP A 22 -0.92 -13.88 -8.02
CA ASP A 22 -1.26 -14.91 -9.00
C ASP A 22 -1.90 -16.16 -8.36
N ILE A 23 -1.32 -16.63 -7.24
CA ILE A 23 -1.72 -17.90 -6.62
C ILE A 23 -2.90 -17.78 -5.67
N VAL A 24 -3.23 -16.57 -5.19
CA VAL A 24 -4.32 -16.34 -4.23
C VAL A 24 -5.66 -16.91 -4.69
N TRP A 25 -5.92 -16.85 -5.99
CA TRP A 25 -7.15 -17.31 -6.60
C TRP A 25 -7.40 -18.81 -6.48
N ARG A 26 -6.35 -19.61 -6.27
CA ARG A 26 -6.45 -21.05 -6.03
C ARG A 26 -7.09 -21.41 -4.68
N SER A 27 -7.19 -20.44 -3.78
CA SER A 27 -7.81 -20.57 -2.45
C SER A 27 -9.24 -20.01 -2.41
N ILE A 28 -9.85 -19.74 -3.57
CA ILE A 28 -11.18 -19.13 -3.68
C ILE A 28 -12.07 -20.03 -4.55
N ASP A 29 -13.04 -20.70 -3.95
CA ASP A 29 -13.88 -21.68 -4.62
C ASP A 29 -14.82 -21.11 -5.70
N GLN A 30 -15.15 -19.81 -5.61
CA GLN A 30 -16.11 -19.14 -6.50
C GLN A 30 -15.49 -18.63 -7.81
N VAL A 31 -14.20 -18.91 -8.06
CA VAL A 31 -13.48 -18.42 -9.22
C VAL A 31 -12.78 -19.53 -9.99
N GLN A 32 -12.54 -19.29 -11.25
CA GLN A 32 -11.72 -20.14 -12.12
C GLN A 32 -10.61 -19.30 -12.75
N VAL A 33 -9.34 -19.65 -12.49
CA VAL A 33 -8.23 -19.06 -13.24
C VAL A 33 -8.23 -19.66 -14.64
N VAL A 34 -8.40 -18.82 -15.66
CA VAL A 34 -8.58 -19.26 -17.05
C VAL A 34 -7.35 -19.05 -17.92
N ALA A 35 -6.51 -18.04 -17.57
CA ALA A 35 -5.34 -17.71 -18.39
C ALA A 35 -4.28 -16.96 -17.57
N VAL A 36 -3.07 -16.95 -18.12
CA VAL A 36 -1.95 -16.13 -17.67
C VAL A 36 -1.29 -15.41 -18.85
N ALA A 37 -0.83 -14.18 -18.62
CA ALA A 37 0.02 -13.45 -19.55
C ALA A 37 1.37 -13.11 -18.90
N ASP A 38 2.45 -13.35 -19.64
CA ASP A 38 3.82 -12.97 -19.28
C ASP A 38 4.64 -12.87 -20.56
N ALA A 39 5.35 -11.77 -20.76
CA ALA A 39 6.17 -11.54 -21.95
C ALA A 39 7.37 -12.51 -22.04
N ASP A 40 7.90 -12.96 -20.90
CA ASP A 40 9.00 -13.93 -20.84
C ASP A 40 8.50 -15.36 -21.08
N ASP A 41 9.06 -16.05 -22.07
CA ASP A 41 8.62 -17.40 -22.47
C ASP A 41 8.76 -18.42 -21.34
N LYS A 42 9.89 -18.39 -20.61
CA LYS A 42 10.17 -19.34 -19.52
C LYS A 42 9.27 -19.04 -18.31
N GLY A 43 9.13 -17.77 -17.98
CA GLY A 43 8.25 -17.29 -16.90
C GLY A 43 6.80 -17.64 -17.19
N ARG A 44 6.35 -17.44 -18.43
CA ARG A 44 5.00 -17.79 -18.89
C ARG A 44 4.72 -19.29 -18.76
N ALA A 45 5.63 -20.15 -19.22
CA ALA A 45 5.50 -21.60 -19.09
C ALA A 45 5.47 -22.04 -17.62
N ALA A 46 6.33 -21.50 -16.78
CA ALA A 46 6.35 -21.78 -15.34
C ALA A 46 5.05 -21.32 -14.64
N ALA A 47 4.53 -20.13 -15.00
CA ALA A 47 3.28 -19.63 -14.45
C ALA A 47 2.08 -20.46 -14.91
N GLN A 48 2.05 -20.89 -16.18
CA GLN A 48 1.01 -21.77 -16.70
C GLN A 48 0.93 -23.08 -15.91
N GLN A 49 2.06 -23.70 -15.61
CA GLN A 49 2.13 -24.92 -14.78
C GLN A 49 1.68 -24.66 -13.34
N ARG A 50 2.22 -23.59 -12.72
CA ARG A 50 1.92 -23.21 -11.34
C ARG A 50 0.43 -22.91 -11.14
N LEU A 51 -0.18 -22.20 -12.07
CA LEU A 51 -1.60 -21.82 -12.03
C LEU A 51 -2.53 -22.93 -12.56
N LYS A 52 -1.98 -23.98 -13.19
CA LYS A 52 -2.72 -25.07 -13.82
C LYS A 52 -3.73 -24.60 -14.88
N VAL A 53 -3.35 -23.59 -15.67
CA VAL A 53 -4.18 -23.04 -16.74
C VAL A 53 -3.76 -23.60 -18.11
N LYS A 54 -4.73 -23.71 -19.04
CA LYS A 54 -4.46 -24.16 -20.39
C LYS A 54 -3.95 -23.04 -21.29
N ASN A 55 -4.44 -21.82 -21.06
CA ASN A 55 -4.21 -20.69 -21.95
C ASN A 55 -3.12 -19.77 -21.37
N ALA A 56 -2.08 -19.49 -22.16
CA ALA A 56 -0.98 -18.63 -21.81
C ALA A 56 -0.63 -17.71 -23.00
N TYR A 57 -0.36 -16.45 -22.70
CA TYR A 57 -0.16 -15.39 -23.69
C TYR A 57 1.13 -14.61 -23.43
N ALA A 58 1.83 -14.23 -24.50
CA ALA A 58 2.94 -13.30 -24.39
C ALA A 58 2.47 -11.85 -24.21
N ASP A 59 1.31 -11.53 -24.78
CA ASP A 59 0.68 -10.21 -24.72
C ASP A 59 -0.65 -10.29 -23.95
N TYR A 60 -0.75 -9.54 -22.86
CA TYR A 60 -1.94 -9.48 -22.02
C TYR A 60 -3.16 -8.89 -22.75
N ARG A 61 -2.97 -8.02 -23.75
CA ARG A 61 -4.08 -7.48 -24.54
C ARG A 61 -4.75 -8.56 -25.39
N GLN A 62 -3.95 -9.47 -25.94
CA GLN A 62 -4.50 -10.65 -26.64
C GLN A 62 -5.25 -11.57 -25.67
N MET A 63 -4.72 -11.79 -24.47
CA MET A 63 -5.38 -12.55 -23.42
C MET A 63 -6.75 -11.94 -23.07
N LEU A 64 -6.80 -10.64 -22.80
CA LEU A 64 -8.05 -9.93 -22.47
C LEU A 64 -9.10 -10.09 -23.58
N LYS A 65 -8.70 -9.90 -24.84
CA LYS A 65 -9.60 -10.03 -26.01
C LYS A 65 -10.17 -11.44 -26.19
N LYS A 66 -9.33 -12.46 -26.01
CA LYS A 66 -9.71 -13.86 -26.24
C LYS A 66 -10.47 -14.47 -25.06
N GLU A 67 -10.00 -14.24 -23.85
CA GLU A 67 -10.52 -14.89 -22.65
C GLU A 67 -11.69 -14.15 -22.01
N ARG A 68 -11.80 -12.84 -22.21
CA ARG A 68 -12.84 -11.98 -21.62
C ARG A 68 -13.06 -12.29 -20.13
N PRO A 69 -12.01 -12.18 -19.30
CA PRO A 69 -12.12 -12.47 -17.87
C PRO A 69 -13.03 -11.47 -17.18
N ASN A 70 -13.67 -11.88 -16.07
CA ASN A 70 -14.44 -10.99 -15.21
C ASN A 70 -13.50 -10.19 -14.27
N ILE A 71 -12.35 -10.80 -13.92
CA ILE A 71 -11.39 -10.22 -13.00
C ILE A 71 -9.98 -10.47 -13.55
N VAL A 72 -9.09 -9.49 -13.38
CA VAL A 72 -7.68 -9.62 -13.71
C VAL A 72 -6.82 -9.30 -12.50
N SER A 73 -5.87 -10.18 -12.19
CA SER A 73 -4.81 -9.92 -11.24
C SER A 73 -3.62 -9.30 -11.95
N VAL A 74 -3.35 -8.03 -11.73
CA VAL A 74 -2.16 -7.31 -12.22
C VAL A 74 -1.08 -7.47 -11.16
N ALA A 75 -0.22 -8.47 -11.34
CA ALA A 75 0.65 -8.98 -10.30
C ALA A 75 2.11 -8.49 -10.42
N THR A 76 2.53 -7.86 -11.50
CA THR A 76 3.87 -7.27 -11.61
C THR A 76 4.11 -6.18 -10.56
N ARG A 77 5.34 -6.08 -10.04
CA ARG A 77 5.71 -5.00 -9.10
C ARG A 77 6.22 -3.73 -9.79
N PHE A 78 6.40 -3.77 -11.11
CA PHE A 78 6.92 -2.62 -11.85
C PHE A 78 5.80 -1.62 -12.16
N LEU A 79 5.90 -0.44 -11.56
CA LEU A 79 4.86 0.59 -11.54
C LEU A 79 4.62 1.25 -12.90
N ASP A 80 5.64 1.29 -13.75
CA ASP A 80 5.57 1.92 -15.08
C ASP A 80 4.62 1.19 -16.04
N GLU A 81 4.23 -0.04 -15.72
CA GLU A 81 3.29 -0.84 -16.51
C GLU A 81 1.85 -0.81 -15.95
N HIS A 82 1.66 -0.44 -14.67
CA HIS A 82 0.38 -0.55 -13.98
C HIS A 82 -0.74 0.23 -14.67
N ARG A 83 -0.49 1.50 -15.05
CA ARG A 83 -1.50 2.33 -15.72
C ARG A 83 -2.05 1.65 -16.97
N ASP A 84 -1.18 1.23 -17.87
CA ASP A 84 -1.59 0.68 -19.18
C ASP A 84 -2.29 -0.67 -19.02
N MET A 85 -1.85 -1.50 -18.08
CA MET A 85 -2.49 -2.77 -17.76
C MET A 85 -3.88 -2.57 -17.16
N VAL A 86 -4.02 -1.66 -16.19
CA VAL A 86 -5.31 -1.37 -15.54
C VAL A 86 -6.30 -0.76 -16.53
N VAL A 87 -5.87 0.21 -17.35
CA VAL A 87 -6.74 0.81 -18.37
C VAL A 87 -7.22 -0.25 -19.35
N ALA A 88 -6.34 -1.11 -19.86
CA ALA A 88 -6.72 -2.18 -20.78
C ALA A 88 -7.67 -3.21 -20.13
N CYS A 89 -7.48 -3.54 -18.84
CA CYS A 89 -8.39 -4.41 -18.11
C CYS A 89 -9.78 -3.77 -17.96
N ALA A 90 -9.82 -2.48 -17.59
CA ALA A 90 -11.07 -1.74 -17.46
C ALA A 90 -11.84 -1.66 -18.81
N GLU A 91 -11.15 -1.33 -19.90
CA GLU A 91 -11.72 -1.32 -21.25
C GLU A 91 -12.26 -2.68 -21.70
N ALA A 92 -11.65 -3.77 -21.20
CA ALA A 92 -12.15 -5.13 -21.41
C ALA A 92 -13.33 -5.52 -20.49
N GLY A 93 -13.76 -4.61 -19.60
CA GLY A 93 -14.86 -4.85 -18.65
C GLY A 93 -14.47 -5.74 -17.45
N ALA A 94 -13.18 -5.90 -17.18
CA ALA A 94 -12.67 -6.72 -16.08
C ALA A 94 -12.37 -5.89 -14.83
N SER A 95 -12.88 -6.32 -13.67
CA SER A 95 -12.43 -5.80 -12.38
C SER A 95 -11.00 -6.21 -12.08
N ILE A 96 -10.30 -5.47 -11.21
CA ILE A 96 -8.85 -5.60 -11.08
C ILE A 96 -8.43 -5.82 -9.61
N PHE A 97 -7.48 -6.75 -9.40
CA PHE A 97 -6.66 -6.84 -8.19
C PHE A 97 -5.23 -6.44 -8.54
N LEU A 98 -4.74 -5.34 -7.97
CA LEU A 98 -3.50 -4.69 -8.37
C LEU A 98 -2.44 -4.76 -7.26
N GLU A 99 -1.19 -5.10 -7.62
CA GLU A 99 -0.03 -4.95 -6.74
C GLU A 99 0.21 -3.47 -6.38
N LYS A 100 0.63 -3.24 -5.16
CA LYS A 100 1.00 -1.91 -4.64
C LYS A 100 2.48 -1.57 -4.95
N PRO A 101 2.87 -0.30 -5.02
CA PRO A 101 2.05 0.93 -5.08
C PRO A 101 1.19 0.98 -6.34
N MET A 102 0.13 1.81 -6.31
CA MET A 102 -0.84 1.88 -7.41
C MET A 102 -0.20 2.24 -8.76
N CYS A 103 0.62 3.28 -8.81
CA CYS A 103 1.32 3.79 -10.00
C CYS A 103 2.37 4.83 -9.60
N ARG A 104 3.00 5.50 -10.59
CA ARG A 104 4.11 6.45 -10.39
C ARG A 104 3.68 7.88 -10.08
N THR A 105 2.56 8.34 -10.67
CA THR A 105 2.12 9.75 -10.63
C THR A 105 0.62 9.87 -10.40
N LEU A 106 0.19 11.03 -9.92
CA LEU A 106 -1.22 11.33 -9.75
C LEU A 106 -1.98 11.36 -11.08
N ALA A 107 -1.33 11.79 -12.17
CA ALA A 107 -1.93 11.75 -13.50
C ALA A 107 -2.21 10.31 -13.97
N GLU A 108 -1.30 9.38 -13.68
CA GLU A 108 -1.53 7.95 -13.95
C GLU A 108 -2.69 7.40 -13.09
N ALA A 109 -2.72 7.72 -11.81
CA ALA A 109 -3.80 7.31 -10.91
C ALA A 109 -5.17 7.83 -11.37
N ASP A 110 -5.24 9.10 -11.77
CA ASP A 110 -6.48 9.70 -12.29
C ASP A 110 -6.95 9.01 -13.58
N ALA A 111 -6.03 8.67 -14.49
CA ALA A 111 -6.36 7.93 -15.72
C ALA A 111 -6.88 6.52 -15.42
N MET A 112 -6.28 5.81 -14.45
CA MET A 112 -6.72 4.49 -14.01
C MET A 112 -8.13 4.55 -13.39
N ILE A 113 -8.38 5.53 -12.52
CA ILE A 113 -9.69 5.73 -11.88
C ILE A 113 -10.74 6.05 -12.94
N ALA A 114 -10.46 7.01 -13.82
CA ALA A 114 -11.39 7.40 -14.89
C ALA A 114 -11.76 6.22 -15.80
N ALA A 115 -10.79 5.35 -16.13
CA ALA A 115 -11.07 4.15 -16.90
C ALA A 115 -11.96 3.16 -16.13
N CYS A 116 -11.67 2.90 -14.85
CA CYS A 116 -12.50 2.01 -14.02
C CYS A 116 -13.92 2.55 -13.83
N GLU A 117 -14.09 3.84 -13.58
CA GLU A 117 -15.40 4.48 -13.45
C GLU A 117 -16.20 4.42 -14.75
N LYS A 118 -15.57 4.76 -15.89
CA LYS A 118 -16.19 4.72 -17.21
C LYS A 118 -16.72 3.35 -17.58
N HIS A 119 -16.00 2.31 -17.20
CA HIS A 119 -16.36 0.91 -17.54
C HIS A 119 -17.05 0.17 -16.39
N HIS A 120 -17.40 0.86 -15.29
CA HIS A 120 -18.10 0.32 -14.12
C HIS A 120 -17.43 -0.90 -13.49
N VAL A 121 -16.09 -0.94 -13.50
CA VAL A 121 -15.30 -2.03 -12.91
C VAL A 121 -14.71 -1.61 -11.56
N LYS A 122 -14.45 -2.59 -10.70
CA LYS A 122 -13.85 -2.37 -9.37
C LYS A 122 -12.35 -2.62 -9.43
N LEU A 123 -11.59 -1.81 -8.69
CA LEU A 123 -10.15 -2.00 -8.53
C LEU A 123 -9.80 -2.07 -7.05
N ALA A 124 -9.19 -3.19 -6.63
CA ALA A 124 -8.65 -3.39 -5.29
C ALA A 124 -7.12 -3.34 -5.32
N ILE A 125 -6.53 -2.65 -4.33
CA ILE A 125 -5.07 -2.53 -4.16
C ILE A 125 -4.61 -3.51 -3.08
N ALA A 126 -3.41 -4.08 -3.24
CA ALA A 126 -2.83 -5.07 -2.32
C ALA A 126 -2.31 -4.44 -1.01
N PHE A 127 -3.18 -3.75 -0.24
CA PHE A 127 -2.90 -3.25 1.10
C PHE A 127 -3.39 -4.25 2.16
N GLN A 128 -2.61 -5.32 2.39
CA GLN A 128 -3.01 -6.45 3.25
C GLN A 128 -3.35 -6.02 4.68
N THR A 129 -2.57 -5.09 5.25
CA THR A 129 -2.78 -4.60 6.62
C THR A 129 -4.14 -3.94 6.79
N ARG A 130 -4.63 -3.23 5.77
CA ARG A 130 -5.92 -2.54 5.79
C ARG A 130 -7.11 -3.47 6.05
N LEU A 131 -7.01 -4.74 5.61
CA LEU A 131 -8.05 -5.74 5.79
C LEU A 131 -7.77 -6.70 6.95
N SER A 132 -6.71 -6.46 7.72
CA SER A 132 -6.37 -7.26 8.87
C SER A 132 -7.48 -7.24 9.93
N PRO A 133 -7.93 -8.40 10.43
CA PRO A 133 -8.86 -8.45 11.57
C PRO A 133 -8.32 -7.76 12.83
N ARG A 134 -7.00 -7.74 13.03
CA ARG A 134 -6.37 -6.98 14.13
C ARG A 134 -6.54 -5.48 13.95
N LEU A 135 -6.47 -4.97 12.71
CA LEU A 135 -6.70 -3.55 12.44
C LEU A 135 -8.18 -3.15 12.64
N GLU A 136 -9.11 -4.05 12.37
CA GLU A 136 -10.53 -3.85 12.73
C GLU A 136 -10.71 -3.69 14.24
N ARG A 137 -9.99 -4.47 15.05
CA ARG A 137 -9.96 -4.32 16.51
C ARG A 137 -9.34 -3.01 16.95
N VAL A 138 -8.28 -2.56 16.29
CA VAL A 138 -7.71 -1.21 16.52
C VAL A 138 -8.78 -0.14 16.34
N ARG A 139 -9.53 -0.16 15.22
CA ARG A 139 -10.62 0.79 14.99
C ARG A 139 -11.70 0.72 16.05
N ALA A 140 -12.10 -0.48 16.45
CA ALA A 140 -13.10 -0.66 17.50
C ALA A 140 -12.64 -0.03 18.83
N LEU A 141 -11.39 -0.29 19.25
CA LEU A 141 -10.82 0.27 20.47
C LEU A 141 -10.72 1.81 20.42
N ILE A 142 -10.38 2.37 19.26
CA ILE A 142 -10.38 3.82 19.05
C ILE A 142 -11.81 4.37 19.17
N ALA A 143 -12.80 3.75 18.51
CA ALA A 143 -14.19 4.15 18.57
C ALA A 143 -14.80 4.03 19.98
N GLU A 144 -14.39 3.01 20.75
CA GLU A 144 -14.73 2.85 22.17
C GLU A 144 -14.02 3.88 23.08
N GLY A 145 -13.17 4.74 22.53
CA GLY A 145 -12.43 5.76 23.28
C GLY A 145 -11.34 5.22 24.19
N ARG A 146 -10.81 4.01 23.93
CA ARG A 146 -9.78 3.37 24.78
C ARG A 146 -8.49 4.15 24.84
N ILE A 147 -8.09 4.83 23.75
CA ILE A 147 -6.93 5.72 23.71
C ILE A 147 -7.30 7.20 23.93
N GLY A 148 -8.59 7.53 24.13
CA GLY A 148 -9.07 8.90 24.15
C GLY A 148 -9.09 9.55 22.78
N GLU A 149 -8.88 10.86 22.72
CA GLU A 149 -8.71 11.60 21.47
C GLU A 149 -7.36 11.28 20.84
N ILE A 150 -7.33 11.04 19.54
CA ILE A 150 -6.06 10.88 18.83
C ILE A 150 -5.39 12.25 18.74
N LEU A 151 -4.16 12.34 19.21
CA LEU A 151 -3.35 13.57 19.20
C LEU A 151 -2.29 13.52 18.10
N GLU A 152 -1.61 12.39 17.96
CA GLU A 152 -0.47 12.24 17.08
C GLU A 152 -0.41 10.82 16.49
N MET A 153 0.15 10.71 15.28
CA MET A 153 0.55 9.45 14.66
C MET A 153 2.02 9.52 14.25
N ARG A 154 2.78 8.45 14.50
CA ARG A 154 4.20 8.36 14.10
C ARG A 154 4.41 7.14 13.25
N GLY A 155 4.62 7.37 11.95
CA GLY A 155 4.91 6.32 10.97
C GLY A 155 6.39 6.22 10.67
N ARG A 156 6.86 5.00 10.41
CA ARG A 156 8.25 4.75 10.05
C ARG A 156 8.34 3.86 8.82
N GLY A 157 9.27 4.19 7.90
CA GLY A 157 9.64 3.35 6.77
C GLY A 157 10.31 2.05 7.22
N LYS A 158 10.46 1.12 6.29
CA LYS A 158 11.11 -0.15 6.56
C LYS A 158 12.62 0.00 6.75
N GLU A 159 13.22 0.97 6.06
CA GLU A 159 14.63 1.34 6.18
C GLU A 159 15.60 0.17 5.90
N ASP A 160 15.21 -0.74 5.04
CA ASP A 160 16.08 -1.77 4.49
C ASP A 160 17.06 -1.15 3.44
N SER A 161 17.53 -1.90 2.46
CA SER A 161 18.37 -1.35 1.38
C SER A 161 17.74 -0.19 0.59
N ARG A 162 16.44 0.03 0.73
CA ARG A 162 15.62 1.02 0.00
C ARG A 162 15.40 2.32 0.75
N VAL A 163 16.20 2.71 1.68
CA VAL A 163 16.02 3.93 2.50
C VAL A 163 15.60 5.18 1.72
N GLY A 164 14.94 6.12 2.40
CA GLY A 164 14.59 7.42 1.86
C GLY A 164 13.50 7.37 0.79
N GLY A 165 13.76 7.97 -0.38
CA GLY A 165 12.74 8.13 -1.43
C GLY A 165 12.21 6.84 -2.01
N GLN A 166 13.05 5.81 -2.12
CA GLN A 166 12.59 4.50 -2.59
C GLN A 166 11.74 3.78 -1.52
N ASP A 167 12.14 3.87 -0.26
CA ASP A 167 11.37 3.35 0.87
C ASP A 167 10.02 4.08 1.00
N LEU A 168 10.02 5.41 0.89
CA LEU A 168 8.79 6.21 0.88
C LEU A 168 7.78 5.70 -0.16
N MET A 169 8.24 5.41 -1.38
CA MET A 169 7.34 4.96 -2.45
C MET A 169 6.85 3.54 -2.23
N VAL A 170 7.75 2.58 -2.00
CA VAL A 170 7.40 1.14 -2.01
C VAL A 170 6.78 0.69 -0.68
N LEU A 171 7.28 1.20 0.44
CA LEU A 171 6.91 0.77 1.79
C LEU A 171 6.09 1.85 2.52
N GLY A 172 6.47 3.12 2.34
CA GLY A 172 5.75 4.26 2.91
C GLY A 172 4.28 4.30 2.50
N THR A 173 3.96 3.80 1.30
CA THR A 173 2.57 3.68 0.83
C THR A 173 1.65 2.95 1.83
N HIS A 174 2.15 1.92 2.53
CA HIS A 174 1.39 1.22 3.57
C HIS A 174 1.15 2.10 4.80
N ILE A 175 2.14 2.90 5.17
CA ILE A 175 2.02 3.80 6.33
C ILE A 175 1.07 4.95 6.03
N MET A 176 1.13 5.53 4.81
CA MET A 176 0.18 6.55 4.36
C MET A 176 -1.26 6.02 4.36
N ASP A 177 -1.45 4.79 3.86
CA ASP A 177 -2.75 4.12 3.89
C ASP A 177 -3.26 3.90 5.33
N LEU A 178 -2.39 3.47 6.26
CA LEU A 178 -2.74 3.28 7.66
C LEU A 178 -3.11 4.58 8.37
N MET A 179 -2.36 5.67 8.14
CA MET A 179 -2.68 6.99 8.70
C MET A 179 -4.07 7.45 8.25
N ARG A 180 -4.37 7.32 6.95
CA ARG A 180 -5.69 7.64 6.40
C ARG A 180 -6.80 6.74 6.95
N TYR A 181 -6.51 5.44 7.11
CA TYR A 181 -7.46 4.49 7.68
C TYR A 181 -7.87 4.85 9.13
N VAL A 182 -6.95 5.44 9.89
CA VAL A 182 -7.15 5.84 11.29
C VAL A 182 -7.75 7.25 11.42
N ALA A 183 -7.20 8.23 10.70
CA ALA A 183 -7.51 9.66 10.91
C ALA A 183 -8.27 10.33 9.75
N GLY A 184 -8.54 9.62 8.66
CA GLY A 184 -9.18 10.17 7.46
C GLY A 184 -8.19 10.88 6.54
N GLU A 185 -8.68 11.80 5.71
CA GLU A 185 -7.85 12.46 4.70
C GLU A 185 -7.02 13.59 5.33
N PRO A 186 -5.71 13.67 5.02
CA PRO A 186 -4.89 14.80 5.45
C PRO A 186 -5.26 16.08 4.68
N ARG A 187 -5.08 17.22 5.34
CA ARG A 187 -5.38 18.55 4.79
C ARG A 187 -4.15 19.27 4.24
N TRP A 188 -2.99 18.95 4.77
CA TRP A 188 -1.72 19.55 4.36
C TRP A 188 -0.55 18.62 4.63
N CYS A 189 0.58 18.87 3.95
CA CYS A 189 1.85 18.21 4.17
C CYS A 189 2.99 19.23 4.23
N PHE A 190 3.90 19.08 5.21
CA PHE A 190 5.20 19.75 5.24
C PHE A 190 6.29 18.69 5.33
N ALA A 191 7.32 18.79 4.49
CA ALA A 191 8.35 17.77 4.46
C ALA A 191 9.74 18.32 4.15
N ARG A 192 10.74 17.59 4.62
CA ARG A 192 12.15 17.74 4.26
C ARG A 192 12.65 16.43 3.67
N VAL A 193 13.22 16.53 2.49
CA VAL A 193 13.93 15.44 1.81
C VAL A 193 15.40 15.84 1.74
N ALA A 194 16.28 14.99 2.26
CA ALA A 194 17.69 15.28 2.36
C ALA A 194 18.53 14.10 1.90
N GLN A 195 19.78 14.41 1.52
CA GLN A 195 20.76 13.45 1.03
C GLN A 195 22.01 13.51 1.88
N SER A 196 22.52 12.34 2.29
CA SER A 196 23.82 12.18 2.92
C SER A 196 24.96 12.52 1.95
N GLY A 197 25.96 13.19 2.42
CA GLY A 197 27.15 13.52 1.67
C GLY A 197 28.38 13.56 2.59
N LYS A 198 29.57 13.81 2.00
CA LYS A 198 30.84 13.91 2.76
C LYS A 198 30.83 14.97 3.86
N GLN A 199 30.03 16.02 3.71
CA GLN A 199 29.94 17.14 4.64
C GLN A 199 28.68 17.08 5.53
N GLY A 200 28.06 15.90 5.67
CA GLY A 200 26.83 15.70 6.43
C GLY A 200 25.58 15.60 5.56
N VAL A 201 24.42 15.80 6.18
CA VAL A 201 23.12 15.69 5.53
C VAL A 201 22.65 17.08 5.04
N ARG A 202 22.32 17.20 3.77
CA ARG A 202 21.84 18.43 3.12
C ARG A 202 20.50 18.23 2.40
N PRO A 203 19.72 19.29 2.15
CA PRO A 203 18.55 19.19 1.28
C PRO A 203 18.91 18.65 -0.10
N ILE A 204 17.98 17.90 -0.72
CA ILE A 204 18.17 17.42 -2.08
C ILE A 204 18.23 18.58 -3.07
N THR A 205 18.91 18.30 -4.17
CA THR A 205 18.98 19.13 -5.37
C THR A 205 18.57 18.29 -6.58
N LYS A 206 18.46 18.91 -7.76
CA LYS A 206 18.20 18.18 -9.01
C LYS A 206 19.24 17.07 -9.29
N ALA A 207 20.49 17.27 -8.88
CA ALA A 207 21.57 16.27 -9.05
C ALA A 207 21.37 14.99 -8.21
N ASP A 208 20.53 15.03 -7.19
CA ASP A 208 20.23 13.88 -6.33
C ASP A 208 19.04 13.05 -6.85
N VAL A 209 18.35 13.54 -7.86
CA VAL A 209 17.24 12.83 -8.49
C VAL A 209 17.78 11.71 -9.36
N ARG A 210 17.29 10.51 -9.12
CA ARG A 210 17.67 9.31 -9.88
C ARG A 210 16.45 8.46 -10.17
N GLU A 211 16.58 7.56 -11.13
CA GLU A 211 15.55 6.55 -11.38
C GLU A 211 15.48 5.57 -10.21
N GLY A 212 14.30 5.36 -9.69
CA GLY A 212 14.04 4.38 -8.66
C GLY A 212 13.95 2.95 -9.22
N GLY A 213 14.17 1.96 -8.38
CA GLY A 213 13.94 0.56 -8.75
C GLY A 213 12.45 0.27 -9.02
N GLU A 214 12.16 -0.89 -9.57
CA GLU A 214 10.78 -1.35 -9.82
C GLU A 214 9.94 -0.38 -10.70
N GLY A 215 10.59 0.35 -11.61
CA GLY A 215 9.90 1.25 -12.54
C GLY A 215 9.11 2.39 -11.87
N MET A 216 9.50 2.79 -10.65
CA MET A 216 8.74 3.80 -9.88
C MET A 216 8.94 5.24 -10.33
N GLY A 217 9.83 5.47 -11.33
CA GLY A 217 10.20 6.80 -11.78
C GLY A 217 11.16 7.52 -10.83
N PRO A 218 11.20 8.87 -10.86
CA PRO A 218 12.16 9.65 -10.10
C PRO A 218 12.04 9.44 -8.59
N VAL A 219 13.17 9.24 -7.92
CA VAL A 219 13.31 9.25 -6.46
C VAL A 219 14.51 10.10 -6.06
N ALA A 220 14.48 10.64 -4.83
CA ALA A 220 15.59 11.40 -4.28
C ALA A 220 15.62 11.29 -2.76
N GLY A 221 16.83 11.51 -2.21
CA GLY A 221 17.06 11.55 -0.77
C GLY A 221 17.19 10.17 -0.12
N ASP A 222 18.00 10.12 0.92
CA ASP A 222 18.14 8.97 1.82
C ASP A 222 17.70 9.30 3.26
N HIS A 223 17.21 10.55 3.49
CA HIS A 223 16.58 11.02 4.71
C HIS A 223 15.29 11.74 4.36
N ILE A 224 14.17 11.22 4.84
CA ILE A 224 12.85 11.83 4.69
C ILE A 224 12.24 12.05 6.05
N THR A 225 11.73 13.25 6.27
CA THR A 225 10.85 13.59 7.38
C THR A 225 9.67 14.36 6.82
N ALA A 226 8.46 13.85 7.05
CA ALA A 226 7.23 14.47 6.60
C ALA A 226 6.25 14.61 7.77
N MET A 227 5.44 15.66 7.74
CA MET A 227 4.39 15.95 8.69
C MET A 227 3.09 16.23 7.92
N TYR A 228 2.00 15.63 8.35
CA TYR A 228 0.67 15.78 7.77
C TYR A 228 -0.30 16.28 8.84
N GLY A 229 -1.12 17.26 8.50
CA GLY A 229 -2.24 17.67 9.36
C GLY A 229 -3.53 17.03 8.91
N PHE A 230 -4.28 16.48 9.86
CA PHE A 230 -5.59 15.89 9.67
C PHE A 230 -6.66 16.73 10.38
N ASP A 231 -7.93 16.37 10.20
CA ASP A 231 -9.01 17.01 10.93
C ASP A 231 -8.84 16.88 12.44
N ARG A 232 -9.51 17.75 13.19
CA ARG A 232 -9.45 17.80 14.67
C ARG A 232 -8.08 18.04 15.26
N GLY A 233 -7.14 18.62 14.48
CA GLY A 233 -5.79 18.94 14.94
C GLY A 233 -4.84 17.74 15.06
N ILE A 234 -5.22 16.58 14.55
CA ILE A 234 -4.35 15.40 14.56
C ILE A 234 -3.16 15.64 13.63
N VAL A 235 -1.95 15.35 14.12
CA VAL A 235 -0.71 15.43 13.35
C VAL A 235 -0.15 14.01 13.11
N GLY A 236 0.17 13.69 11.86
CA GLY A 236 0.87 12.48 11.49
C GLY A 236 2.29 12.78 11.03
N THR A 237 3.28 12.02 11.46
CA THR A 237 4.66 12.13 10.99
C THR A 237 5.10 10.85 10.29
N PHE A 238 5.91 10.98 9.25
CA PHE A 238 6.57 9.85 8.58
C PHE A 238 8.06 10.11 8.49
N SER A 239 8.86 9.09 8.80
CA SER A 239 10.31 9.17 8.66
C SER A 239 10.84 7.93 7.95
N SER A 240 11.84 8.12 7.10
CA SER A 240 12.69 7.06 6.55
C SER A 240 14.09 7.61 6.39
N GLN A 241 15.07 6.97 7.02
CA GLN A 241 16.46 7.45 7.01
C GLN A 241 17.47 6.32 7.00
N ARG A 242 18.60 6.58 6.40
CA ARG A 242 19.74 5.66 6.44
C ARG A 242 20.22 5.49 7.88
N SER A 243 20.41 4.25 8.29
CA SER A 243 20.99 3.89 9.57
C SER A 243 21.98 2.74 9.39
N GLU A 244 22.84 2.50 10.37
CA GLU A 244 23.79 1.36 10.38
C GLU A 244 23.10 0.01 10.69
N ARG A 245 21.81 -0.06 10.49
CA ARG A 245 21.03 -1.26 10.77
C ARG A 245 21.48 -2.44 9.92
N ARG A 246 21.65 -3.59 10.57
CA ARG A 246 21.91 -4.86 9.88
C ARG A 246 20.62 -5.51 9.43
N GLN A 247 20.69 -6.25 8.34
CA GLN A 247 19.55 -7.04 7.85
C GLN A 247 19.16 -8.08 8.91
N GLY A 248 17.87 -8.13 9.26
CA GLY A 248 17.31 -9.05 10.27
C GLY A 248 17.24 -8.49 11.68
N GLU A 249 17.64 -7.24 11.94
CA GLU A 249 17.37 -6.53 13.18
C GLU A 249 15.90 -6.09 13.26
N ASP A 250 15.43 -5.78 14.48
CA ASP A 250 14.04 -5.44 14.76
C ASP A 250 13.42 -4.45 13.78
N ASP A 251 12.25 -4.78 13.28
CA ASP A 251 11.54 -4.02 12.30
C ASP A 251 10.80 -2.83 12.94
N ARG A 252 11.23 -1.61 12.61
CA ARG A 252 10.56 -0.36 13.00
C ARG A 252 9.44 0.03 12.05
N PHE A 253 9.22 -0.75 10.98
CA PHE A 253 8.24 -0.50 9.96
C PHE A 253 6.81 -0.60 10.49
N GLY A 254 6.18 0.53 10.76
CA GLY A 254 4.87 0.53 11.38
C GLY A 254 4.35 1.92 11.72
N LEU A 255 3.32 1.95 12.56
CA LEU A 255 2.62 3.14 12.98
C LEU A 255 2.38 3.10 14.49
N GLN A 256 2.66 4.22 15.16
CA GLN A 256 2.19 4.50 16.53
C GLN A 256 1.01 5.47 16.44
N ILE A 257 -0.04 5.22 17.21
CA ILE A 257 -1.23 6.07 17.35
C ILE A 257 -1.27 6.52 18.80
N LEU A 258 -1.03 7.81 19.05
CA LEU A 258 -0.88 8.38 20.38
C LEU A 258 -2.13 9.18 20.71
N GLY A 259 -2.81 8.75 21.74
CA GLY A 259 -4.03 9.38 22.21
C GLY A 259 -3.91 9.99 23.60
N SER A 260 -4.91 10.73 24.02
CA SER A 260 -4.94 11.40 25.32
C SER A 260 -5.00 10.47 26.54
N ARG A 261 -5.30 9.17 26.32
CA ARG A 261 -5.42 8.15 27.37
C ARG A 261 -4.59 6.88 27.13
N GLY A 262 -3.94 6.76 25.99
CA GLY A 262 -3.14 5.56 25.67
C GLY A 262 -2.49 5.61 24.30
N VAL A 263 -1.76 4.56 24.01
CA VAL A 263 -1.00 4.39 22.75
C VAL A 263 -1.35 3.04 22.14
N ILE A 264 -1.49 3.02 20.82
CA ILE A 264 -1.49 1.78 20.04
C ILE A 264 -0.25 1.80 19.16
N GLN A 265 0.51 0.71 19.16
CA GLN A 265 1.65 0.49 18.27
C GLN A 265 1.37 -0.73 17.40
N LEU A 266 1.58 -0.59 16.08
CA LEU A 266 1.41 -1.69 15.13
C LEU A 266 2.50 -1.68 14.06
N THR A 267 2.84 -2.87 13.58
CA THR A 267 3.64 -3.05 12.36
C THR A 267 2.72 -3.25 11.14
N THR A 268 3.27 -3.67 10.01
CA THR A 268 2.48 -3.99 8.80
C THR A 268 2.39 -5.49 8.59
N GLY A 269 1.40 -5.94 7.80
CA GLY A 269 1.20 -7.35 7.46
C GLY A 269 -0.26 -7.79 7.59
N SER A 270 -0.51 -9.07 7.38
CA SER A 270 -1.86 -9.64 7.45
C SER A 270 -2.35 -9.79 8.90
N LEU A 271 -1.52 -10.34 9.77
CA LEU A 271 -1.75 -10.35 11.23
C LEU A 271 -0.57 -9.64 11.91
N PRO A 272 -0.44 -8.31 11.74
CA PRO A 272 0.70 -7.59 12.29
C PRO A 272 0.72 -7.67 13.82
N PRO A 273 1.89 -7.69 14.48
CA PRO A 273 1.99 -7.35 15.88
C PRO A 273 1.33 -6.02 16.17
N VAL A 274 0.37 -6.02 17.11
CA VAL A 274 -0.35 -4.81 17.54
C VAL A 274 -0.44 -4.82 19.05
N PHE A 275 -0.05 -3.71 19.68
CA PHE A 275 -0.04 -3.57 21.13
C PHE A 275 -0.73 -2.29 21.55
N PHE A 276 -1.39 -2.34 22.71
CA PHE A 276 -2.03 -1.23 23.39
C PHE A 276 -1.38 -0.98 24.73
N LEU A 277 -1.12 0.27 25.06
CA LEU A 277 -0.72 0.74 26.38
C LEU A 277 -1.75 1.74 26.91
N ALA A 278 -2.39 1.42 28.03
CA ALA A 278 -3.34 2.31 28.71
C ALA A 278 -2.60 3.29 29.64
N ASP A 279 -1.89 4.24 29.04
CA ASP A 279 -1.11 5.26 29.78
C ASP A 279 -1.18 6.61 29.07
N PRO A 280 -1.72 7.67 29.72
CA PRO A 280 -1.79 9.01 29.14
C PRO A 280 -0.43 9.67 28.93
N GLY A 281 0.61 9.19 29.59
CA GLY A 281 1.99 9.67 29.42
C GLY A 281 2.76 8.95 28.31
N TRP A 282 2.10 7.99 27.61
CA TRP A 282 2.68 7.18 26.53
C TRP A 282 3.88 6.32 26.93
N PHE A 283 4.11 6.21 28.22
CA PHE A 283 5.24 5.51 28.79
C PHE A 283 4.88 4.93 30.17
N PRO A 284 5.13 3.61 30.42
CA PRO A 284 4.59 2.91 31.58
C PRO A 284 5.25 3.24 32.92
N ALA A 285 6.21 4.17 32.98
CA ALA A 285 7.03 4.41 34.17
C ALA A 285 6.24 4.84 35.43
N ARG A 286 5.18 5.65 35.26
CA ARG A 286 4.38 6.16 36.38
C ARG A 286 3.16 5.27 36.68
N SER A 287 2.45 4.87 35.64
CA SER A 287 1.22 4.07 35.78
C SER A 287 1.49 2.60 36.13
N LYS A 288 2.70 2.09 35.85
CA LYS A 288 3.04 0.68 35.84
C LYS A 288 2.17 -0.16 34.90
N ALA A 289 1.47 0.49 33.94
CA ALA A 289 0.70 -0.19 32.92
C ALA A 289 1.59 -1.08 32.06
N ALA A 290 1.07 -2.23 31.65
CA ALA A 290 1.77 -3.13 30.75
C ALA A 290 1.19 -3.02 29.34
N TRP A 291 2.03 -3.22 28.34
CA TRP A 291 1.60 -3.42 26.97
C TRP A 291 0.75 -4.67 26.85
N GLN A 292 -0.39 -4.57 26.20
CA GLN A 292 -1.31 -5.68 25.96
C GLN A 292 -1.43 -5.91 24.46
N GLU A 293 -1.30 -7.17 24.02
CA GLU A 293 -1.46 -7.50 22.61
C GLU A 293 -2.93 -7.34 22.19
N ILE A 294 -3.14 -6.77 21.01
CA ILE A 294 -4.44 -6.73 20.32
C ILE A 294 -4.45 -7.83 19.27
N THR A 295 -5.26 -8.85 19.49
CA THR A 295 -5.46 -9.94 18.54
C THR A 295 -6.78 -9.78 17.77
N SER A 296 -7.05 -10.65 16.81
CA SER A 296 -8.34 -10.68 16.11
C SER A 296 -9.51 -11.01 17.05
N ALA A 297 -9.26 -11.69 18.17
CA ALA A 297 -10.24 -11.99 19.21
C ALA A 297 -10.44 -10.84 20.21
N GLY A 298 -9.55 -9.86 20.25
CA GLY A 298 -9.63 -8.69 21.13
C GLY A 298 -8.39 -8.48 21.98
N LEU A 299 -8.48 -7.49 22.88
CA LEU A 299 -7.38 -7.07 23.74
C LEU A 299 -7.03 -8.16 24.75
N GLY A 300 -5.74 -8.55 24.81
CA GLY A 300 -5.18 -9.52 25.75
C GLY A 300 -5.69 -10.95 25.55
N LYS A 301 -6.42 -11.24 24.47
CA LYS A 301 -6.92 -12.59 24.16
C LYS A 301 -5.96 -13.32 23.24
N PRO A 302 -5.89 -14.67 23.30
CA PRO A 302 -5.10 -15.45 22.34
C PRO A 302 -5.57 -15.22 20.89
N GLU A 303 -4.62 -15.23 19.94
CA GLU A 303 -4.93 -15.13 18.52
C GLU A 303 -5.50 -16.45 17.99
N PRO A 304 -6.75 -16.48 17.50
CA PRO A 304 -7.36 -17.70 16.99
C PRO A 304 -6.92 -18.03 15.54
N LEU A 305 -6.44 -17.02 14.78
CA LEU A 305 -6.02 -17.19 13.41
C LEU A 305 -4.58 -17.70 13.35
N LYS A 306 -4.35 -18.76 12.57
CA LYS A 306 -3.05 -19.42 12.49
C LYS A 306 -2.18 -18.88 11.34
N ASP A 307 -2.81 -18.41 10.26
CA ASP A 307 -2.09 -17.94 9.08
C ASP A 307 -2.09 -16.40 9.03
N GLY A 308 -0.93 -15.83 9.25
CA GLY A 308 -0.63 -14.39 9.14
C GLY A 308 0.22 -14.04 7.92
N GLY A 309 0.46 -14.99 7.02
CA GLY A 309 1.25 -14.76 5.81
C GLY A 309 0.57 -13.80 4.82
N LEU A 310 1.37 -13.25 3.91
CA LEU A 310 0.86 -12.32 2.87
C LEU A 310 -0.24 -12.95 2.01
N GLY A 311 -0.18 -14.27 1.78
CA GLY A 311 -1.22 -15.02 1.07
C GLY A 311 -2.58 -14.90 1.73
N GLN A 312 -2.66 -14.98 3.06
CA GLN A 312 -3.91 -14.81 3.80
C GLN A 312 -4.46 -13.39 3.67
N GLY A 313 -3.59 -12.37 3.72
CA GLY A 313 -4.00 -10.98 3.48
C GLY A 313 -4.59 -10.78 2.08
N ASN A 314 -3.97 -11.38 1.07
CA ASN A 314 -4.50 -11.36 -0.29
C ASN A 314 -5.87 -12.05 -0.39
N ILE A 315 -6.08 -13.18 0.31
CA ILE A 315 -7.38 -13.87 0.36
C ILE A 315 -8.47 -12.92 0.91
N TRP A 316 -8.19 -12.16 1.95
CA TRP A 316 -9.17 -11.19 2.47
C TRP A 316 -9.50 -10.09 1.45
N ILE A 317 -8.48 -9.57 0.75
CA ILE A 317 -8.68 -8.52 -0.28
C ILE A 317 -9.52 -9.06 -1.44
N VAL A 318 -9.19 -10.24 -1.97
CA VAL A 318 -9.94 -10.77 -3.12
C VAL A 318 -11.37 -11.19 -2.76
N ARG A 319 -11.61 -11.66 -1.53
CA ARG A 319 -12.97 -11.90 -1.02
C ARG A 319 -13.78 -10.61 -0.91
N ASP A 320 -13.16 -9.54 -0.41
CA ASP A 320 -13.79 -8.22 -0.36
C ASP A 320 -14.05 -7.65 -1.76
N LEU A 321 -13.13 -7.87 -2.73
CA LEU A 321 -13.33 -7.49 -4.12
C LEU A 321 -14.53 -8.23 -4.75
N LEU A 322 -14.64 -9.53 -4.53
CA LEU A 322 -15.78 -10.32 -5.03
C LEU A 322 -17.11 -9.86 -4.43
N ASP A 323 -17.15 -9.57 -3.12
CA ASP A 323 -18.31 -9.00 -2.46
C ASP A 323 -18.63 -7.58 -2.95
N ALA A 324 -17.60 -6.77 -3.20
CA ALA A 324 -17.74 -5.43 -3.77
C ALA A 324 -18.35 -5.46 -5.19
N ILE A 325 -17.91 -6.40 -6.03
CA ILE A 325 -18.49 -6.61 -7.37
C ILE A 325 -19.96 -7.05 -7.25
N ALA A 326 -20.25 -8.02 -6.40
CA ALA A 326 -21.60 -8.56 -6.24
C ALA A 326 -22.61 -7.56 -5.68
N LYS A 327 -22.16 -6.63 -4.83
CA LYS A 327 -22.99 -5.62 -4.16
C LYS A 327 -22.90 -4.22 -4.77
N ASP A 328 -22.19 -4.07 -5.86
CA ASP A 328 -21.88 -2.79 -6.53
C ASP A 328 -21.38 -1.70 -5.56
N ARG A 329 -20.50 -2.06 -4.64
CA ARG A 329 -19.80 -1.13 -3.74
C ARG A 329 -18.32 -1.00 -4.08
N GLN A 330 -17.65 -0.03 -3.50
CA GLN A 330 -16.19 0.03 -3.59
C GLN A 330 -15.53 -1.03 -2.68
N PRO A 331 -14.41 -1.63 -3.12
CA PRO A 331 -13.58 -2.45 -2.25
C PRO A 331 -13.07 -1.63 -1.05
N ARG A 332 -12.84 -2.28 0.09
CA ARG A 332 -12.28 -1.64 1.29
C ARG A 332 -10.83 -1.16 1.11
N SER A 333 -10.13 -1.72 0.16
CA SER A 333 -8.80 -1.28 -0.31
C SER A 333 -8.92 -0.87 -1.77
N SER A 334 -9.52 0.28 -2.04
CA SER A 334 -9.97 0.72 -3.35
C SER A 334 -8.88 1.49 -4.13
N MET A 335 -9.17 1.76 -5.40
CA MET A 335 -8.37 2.67 -6.23
C MET A 335 -8.25 4.09 -5.62
N TYR A 336 -9.27 4.55 -4.91
CA TYR A 336 -9.22 5.86 -4.24
C TYR A 336 -8.24 5.85 -3.06
N ASP A 337 -8.14 4.73 -2.33
CA ASP A 337 -7.15 4.55 -1.26
C ASP A 337 -5.73 4.50 -1.84
N GLY A 338 -5.53 3.79 -2.95
CA GLY A 338 -4.26 3.75 -3.66
C GLY A 338 -3.79 5.14 -4.12
N ARG A 339 -4.71 5.89 -4.77
CA ARG A 339 -4.45 7.26 -5.22
C ARG A 339 -4.13 8.20 -4.07
N ALA A 340 -4.90 8.17 -3.00
CA ALA A 340 -4.70 9.09 -1.89
C ALA A 340 -3.42 8.78 -1.09
N SER A 341 -3.05 7.50 -0.96
CA SER A 341 -1.74 7.13 -0.39
C SER A 341 -0.58 7.62 -1.27
N LEU A 342 -0.70 7.51 -2.59
CA LEU A 342 0.26 8.06 -3.54
C LEU A 342 0.32 9.60 -3.45
N GLU A 343 -0.81 10.28 -3.27
CA GLU A 343 -0.87 11.73 -3.12
C GLU A 343 -0.11 12.22 -1.89
N MET A 344 -0.20 11.52 -0.77
CA MET A 344 0.63 11.81 0.41
C MET A 344 2.12 11.69 0.09
N ILE A 345 2.54 10.67 -0.67
CA ILE A 345 3.93 10.50 -1.12
C ILE A 345 4.36 11.67 -2.03
N MET A 346 3.54 12.03 -3.01
CA MET A 346 3.84 13.16 -3.91
C MET A 346 3.89 14.49 -3.15
N ALA A 347 3.08 14.66 -2.11
CA ALA A 347 3.08 15.85 -1.27
C ALA A 347 4.42 16.05 -0.52
N VAL A 348 5.13 14.97 -0.17
CA VAL A 348 6.49 15.06 0.40
C VAL A 348 7.43 15.77 -0.55
N TYR A 349 7.48 15.32 -1.78
CA TYR A 349 8.34 15.91 -2.81
C TYR A 349 7.89 17.32 -3.22
N GLU A 350 6.57 17.55 -3.29
CA GLU A 350 6.03 18.87 -3.63
C GLU A 350 6.37 19.89 -2.54
N SER A 351 6.21 19.54 -1.26
CA SER A 351 6.58 20.39 -0.13
C SER A 351 8.09 20.71 -0.12
N GLN A 352 8.94 19.70 -0.37
CA GLN A 352 10.39 19.90 -0.52
C GLN A 352 10.72 20.84 -1.67
N ARG A 353 10.06 20.69 -2.83
CA ARG A 353 10.28 21.50 -4.02
C ARG A 353 9.93 22.97 -3.81
N VAL A 354 8.80 23.25 -3.16
CA VAL A 354 8.32 24.62 -2.93
C VAL A 354 8.84 25.22 -1.61
N GLY A 355 9.50 24.44 -0.76
CA GLY A 355 10.10 24.90 0.50
C GLY A 355 9.09 25.30 1.58
N ARG A 356 7.82 24.88 1.47
CA ARG A 356 6.73 25.22 2.42
C ARG A 356 5.70 24.09 2.50
N ALA A 357 4.76 24.23 3.44
CA ALA A 357 3.60 23.35 3.50
C ALA A 357 2.76 23.45 2.20
N VAL A 358 2.21 22.31 1.79
CA VAL A 358 1.31 22.21 0.64
C VAL A 358 -0.05 21.69 1.10
N GLU A 359 -1.11 22.23 0.51
CA GLU A 359 -2.47 21.79 0.77
C GLU A 359 -2.78 20.50 0.02
N LEU A 360 -3.64 19.68 0.58
CA LEU A 360 -4.18 18.46 -0.02
C LEU A 360 -5.69 18.62 -0.24
N PRO A 361 -6.21 18.14 -1.38
CA PRO A 361 -5.50 17.43 -2.47
C PRO A 361 -4.57 18.34 -3.28
N LEU A 362 -3.46 17.77 -3.80
CA LEU A 362 -2.49 18.49 -4.61
C LEU A 362 -3.12 18.95 -5.95
N LYS A 363 -2.83 20.19 -6.36
CA LYS A 363 -3.17 20.68 -7.70
C LYS A 363 -2.23 20.13 -8.78
N ASN A 364 -0.94 19.97 -8.43
CA ASN A 364 0.05 19.38 -9.31
C ASN A 364 -0.18 17.87 -9.47
N ARG A 365 -0.33 17.42 -10.72
CA ARG A 365 -0.55 15.99 -11.06
C ARG A 365 0.70 15.30 -11.60
N GLN A 366 1.74 16.07 -11.92
CA GLN A 366 3.03 15.54 -12.38
C GLN A 366 3.91 15.16 -11.20
N HIS A 367 4.95 14.37 -11.45
CA HIS A 367 5.90 14.00 -10.42
C HIS A 367 6.74 15.23 -9.99
N PRO A 368 6.70 15.65 -8.70
CA PRO A 368 7.33 16.91 -8.30
C PRO A 368 8.85 16.98 -8.53
N LEU A 369 9.56 15.84 -8.46
CA LEU A 369 11.00 15.79 -8.69
C LEU A 369 11.41 16.10 -10.15
N THR A 370 10.50 15.99 -11.10
CA THR A 370 10.78 16.39 -12.50
C THR A 370 10.83 17.91 -12.69
N MET A 371 10.41 18.66 -11.68
CA MET A 371 10.31 20.11 -11.68
C MET A 371 11.32 20.81 -10.75
N LEU A 372 12.30 20.05 -10.21
CA LEU A 372 13.43 20.58 -9.43
C LEU A 372 14.47 21.30 -10.30
#